data_852cf804ad8ace48bf1326506ceca334
#
_entry.id   852cf804ad8ace48bf1326506ceca334
#
_cell.length_a   1.000
_cell.length_b   1.000
_cell.length_c   1.000
_cell.angle_alpha   90.00
_cell.angle_beta   90.00
_cell.angle_gamma   90.00
#
_symmetry.space_group_name_H-M   'P 1'
#
loop_
_entity.id
_entity.type
_entity.pdbx_description
1 polymer ?
#
loop_
_entity_poly.entity_id
_entity_poly.type
_entity_poly.pdbx_seq_one_letter_code
_entity_poly.pdbx_strand_id
1 'polypeptide(L)'
;MHIEQEVRGEAYRLGEGQHKIKCPSCSHSRKKKNDKTLSLRIEQDKTLYQCWHCGQQGIVPMREELPEIKREPTMSIAKKVQRKELTDSSLGWLQERGISKETATKVGLVSTNHWIQALGKETECIMFPYTNEGQEYAYKIRSIEDKGFACSGAPQTFFNVQGVERNDDLIICEGEMDALAFIETGYESVVSVPNGAVMKVVDGQIDPKEDNKFKFLWAAKKKIEAAARIIIATDADSAGQAMAEEIARRIGKDRCFKIEYPDGCKDANDVLVKLGKDAIDKIVVGCKPWPVAGLYDASHFYEQLDEIYENGMGRGESTGYDNVDELYTVVAGQLTVVTGHPSSGKSEFIDQIMVNMAQEKGWKFAICSFENEPRLHIAKLISKYIRKPFFQGSMERLTNKELQDGKEFVQSNFSFL
;
A
#
# COMPACT_ATOMS: atom_id res chain seq x y z
N MET A 1 -9.90 -25.79 -8.97
CA MET A 1 -9.65 -24.73 -7.96
C MET A 1 -8.50 -25.04 -7.01
N HIS A 2 -8.41 -26.22 -6.36
CA HIS A 2 -7.33 -26.51 -5.39
C HIS A 2 -5.92 -26.62 -6.02
N ILE A 3 -5.76 -27.31 -7.16
CA ILE A 3 -4.44 -27.50 -7.79
C ILE A 3 -3.85 -26.22 -8.36
N GLU A 4 -4.67 -25.31 -8.89
CA GLU A 4 -4.22 -24.06 -9.49
C GLU A 4 -3.67 -23.08 -8.45
N GLN A 5 -4.28 -23.02 -7.26
CA GLN A 5 -3.78 -22.22 -6.13
C GLN A 5 -2.42 -22.70 -5.63
N GLU A 6 -2.25 -24.03 -5.50
CA GLU A 6 -0.98 -24.60 -5.08
C GLU A 6 0.11 -24.44 -6.16
N VAL A 7 -0.23 -24.61 -7.43
CA VAL A 7 0.69 -24.37 -8.55
C VAL A 7 1.12 -22.92 -8.58
N ARG A 8 0.20 -21.97 -8.37
CA ARG A 8 0.54 -20.54 -8.29
C ARG A 8 1.47 -20.22 -7.11
N GLY A 9 1.18 -20.75 -5.93
CA GLY A 9 2.03 -20.57 -4.75
C GLY A 9 3.45 -21.12 -4.93
N GLU A 10 3.57 -22.31 -5.52
CA GLU A 10 4.89 -22.90 -5.84
C GLU A 10 5.62 -22.12 -6.93
N ALA A 11 4.91 -21.59 -7.93
CA ALA A 11 5.49 -20.80 -8.99
C ALA A 11 6.11 -19.50 -8.47
N TYR A 12 5.45 -18.78 -7.57
CA TYR A 12 6.02 -17.60 -6.91
C TYR A 12 7.28 -17.91 -6.09
N ARG A 13 7.33 -19.09 -5.47
CA ARG A 13 8.48 -19.52 -4.67
C ARG A 13 9.69 -19.93 -5.51
N LEU A 14 9.45 -20.55 -6.68
CA LEU A 14 10.51 -21.15 -7.50
C LEU A 14 11.09 -20.19 -8.55
N GLY A 15 10.34 -19.14 -8.95
CA GLY A 15 10.74 -18.22 -10.00
C GLY A 15 10.64 -18.81 -11.41
N GLU A 16 10.96 -18.00 -12.43
CA GLU A 16 10.88 -18.40 -13.85
C GLU A 16 11.76 -19.61 -14.17
N GLY A 17 11.29 -20.45 -15.10
CA GLY A 17 12.02 -21.64 -15.55
C GLY A 17 11.20 -22.92 -15.55
N GLN A 18 11.91 -24.06 -15.70
CA GLN A 18 11.33 -25.40 -15.66
C GLN A 18 11.60 -26.08 -14.32
N HIS A 19 10.54 -26.49 -13.64
CA HIS A 19 10.62 -27.10 -12.31
C HIS A 19 9.80 -28.39 -12.25
N LYS A 20 10.13 -29.25 -11.28
CA LYS A 20 9.33 -30.42 -10.95
C LYS A 20 9.00 -30.42 -9.47
N ILE A 21 7.71 -30.56 -9.15
CA ILE A 21 7.20 -30.61 -7.78
C ILE A 21 6.35 -31.88 -7.55
N LYS A 22 5.96 -32.11 -6.31
CA LYS A 22 4.97 -33.13 -5.97
C LYS A 22 3.61 -32.70 -6.49
N CYS A 23 2.85 -33.60 -7.09
CA CYS A 23 1.52 -33.26 -7.55
C CYS A 23 0.54 -33.16 -6.36
N PRO A 24 -0.12 -32.03 -6.15
CA PRO A 24 -1.08 -31.85 -5.05
C PRO A 24 -2.24 -32.84 -5.14
N SER A 25 -2.69 -33.16 -6.33
CA SER A 25 -3.87 -34.02 -6.55
C SER A 25 -3.62 -35.52 -6.35
N CYS A 26 -2.41 -36.02 -6.61
CA CYS A 26 -2.18 -37.46 -6.60
C CYS A 26 -1.01 -37.96 -5.76
N SER A 27 -0.18 -37.08 -5.18
CA SER A 27 0.98 -37.48 -4.40
C SER A 27 0.61 -38.26 -3.13
N HIS A 28 -0.51 -37.90 -2.48
CA HIS A 28 -0.98 -38.51 -1.24
C HIS A 28 -1.48 -39.96 -1.41
N SER A 29 -1.98 -40.34 -2.60
CA SER A 29 -2.54 -41.65 -2.90
C SER A 29 -1.53 -42.66 -3.50
N ARG A 30 -0.27 -42.24 -3.71
CA ARG A 30 0.75 -43.04 -4.39
C ARG A 30 1.63 -43.82 -3.42
N LYS A 31 2.18 -44.97 -3.89
CA LYS A 31 3.18 -45.76 -3.13
C LYS A 31 4.44 -44.94 -2.84
N LYS A 32 4.89 -44.11 -3.82
CA LYS A 32 6.06 -43.21 -3.68
C LYS A 32 5.58 -41.78 -3.52
N LYS A 33 5.22 -41.40 -2.30
CA LYS A 33 4.64 -40.07 -1.98
C LYS A 33 5.57 -38.85 -2.24
N ASN A 34 6.86 -39.09 -2.40
CA ASN A 34 7.87 -38.04 -2.56
C ASN A 34 8.27 -37.79 -4.02
N ASP A 35 7.77 -38.56 -4.98
CA ASP A 35 8.12 -38.37 -6.38
C ASP A 35 7.57 -37.06 -6.92
N LYS A 36 8.44 -36.28 -7.57
CA LYS A 36 8.10 -35.02 -8.22
C LYS A 36 7.60 -35.27 -9.64
N THR A 37 6.29 -35.46 -9.79
CA THR A 37 5.65 -35.84 -11.07
C THR A 37 4.89 -34.71 -11.74
N LEU A 38 4.75 -33.56 -11.10
CA LEU A 38 4.16 -32.36 -11.67
C LEU A 38 5.27 -31.49 -12.24
N SER A 39 5.33 -31.36 -13.56
CA SER A 39 6.21 -30.44 -14.26
C SER A 39 5.56 -29.06 -14.31
N LEU A 40 6.31 -28.02 -13.99
CA LEU A 40 5.94 -26.63 -14.10
C LEU A 40 6.85 -25.95 -15.12
N ARG A 41 6.29 -25.13 -16.01
CA ARG A 41 7.01 -24.15 -16.82
C ARG A 41 6.49 -22.78 -16.45
N ILE A 42 7.30 -22.04 -15.72
CA ILE A 42 6.97 -20.73 -15.15
C ILE A 42 7.50 -19.66 -16.10
N GLU A 43 6.59 -18.84 -16.62
CA GLU A 43 6.84 -17.69 -17.48
C GLU A 43 6.36 -16.41 -16.75
N GLN A 44 6.71 -15.22 -17.21
CA GLN A 44 6.38 -13.95 -16.54
C GLN A 44 4.87 -13.74 -16.33
N ASP A 45 4.05 -14.23 -17.24
CA ASP A 45 2.61 -13.98 -17.26
C ASP A 45 1.77 -15.20 -16.87
N LYS A 46 2.35 -16.41 -16.94
CA LYS A 46 1.63 -17.67 -16.74
C LYS A 46 2.55 -18.80 -16.30
N THR A 47 1.94 -19.81 -15.68
CA THR A 47 2.58 -21.09 -15.38
C THR A 47 1.82 -22.23 -16.04
N LEU A 48 2.49 -22.97 -16.92
CA LEU A 48 1.96 -24.21 -17.48
C LEU A 48 2.34 -25.37 -16.54
N TYR A 49 1.39 -26.26 -16.31
CA TYR A 49 1.67 -27.44 -15.49
C TYR A 49 1.11 -28.71 -16.13
N GLN A 50 1.83 -29.82 -15.93
CA GLN A 50 1.42 -31.16 -16.36
C GLN A 50 1.91 -32.22 -15.39
N CYS A 51 0.98 -33.04 -14.89
CA CYS A 51 1.32 -34.20 -14.08
C CYS A 51 1.43 -35.48 -14.94
N TRP A 52 2.62 -36.06 -14.95
CA TRP A 52 2.90 -37.29 -15.70
C TRP A 52 2.30 -38.56 -15.09
N HIS A 53 1.69 -38.47 -13.90
CA HIS A 53 1.08 -39.62 -13.23
C HIS A 53 -0.46 -39.61 -13.33
N CYS A 54 -1.13 -38.51 -13.00
CA CYS A 54 -2.60 -38.44 -13.03
C CYS A 54 -3.15 -37.71 -14.26
N GLY A 55 -2.29 -37.23 -15.15
CA GLY A 55 -2.69 -36.56 -16.40
C GLY A 55 -3.23 -35.13 -16.25
N GLN A 56 -3.34 -34.62 -15.03
CA GLN A 56 -3.80 -33.23 -14.83
C GLN A 56 -2.83 -32.24 -15.44
N GLN A 57 -3.38 -31.34 -16.24
CA GLN A 57 -2.63 -30.26 -16.90
C GLN A 57 -3.46 -28.98 -16.95
N GLY A 58 -2.79 -27.86 -17.08
CA GLY A 58 -3.47 -26.56 -17.21
C GLY A 58 -2.48 -25.40 -17.29
N ILE A 59 -3.06 -24.22 -17.35
CA ILE A 59 -2.35 -22.94 -17.37
C ILE A 59 -2.87 -22.10 -16.21
N VAL A 60 -1.97 -21.59 -15.37
CA VAL A 60 -2.30 -20.67 -14.28
C VAL A 60 -1.71 -19.32 -14.63
N PRO A 61 -2.52 -18.26 -14.81
CA PRO A 61 -2.01 -16.92 -14.99
C PRO A 61 -1.28 -16.46 -13.73
N MET A 62 -0.09 -15.91 -13.90
CA MET A 62 0.73 -15.41 -12.77
C MET A 62 0.31 -14.01 -12.31
N ARG A 63 -0.31 -13.24 -13.20
CA ARG A 63 -1.06 -12.04 -12.80
C ARG A 63 -2.50 -12.47 -12.52
N GLU A 64 -3.04 -12.08 -11.38
CA GLU A 64 -4.48 -12.19 -11.17
C GLU A 64 -5.16 -11.29 -12.21
N GLU A 65 -5.78 -11.89 -13.19
CA GLU A 65 -6.84 -11.20 -13.90
C GLU A 65 -7.93 -10.93 -12.87
N LEU A 66 -8.08 -9.66 -12.51
CA LEU A 66 -9.22 -9.24 -11.69
C LEU A 66 -10.49 -9.76 -12.37
N PRO A 67 -11.38 -10.44 -11.65
CA PRO A 67 -12.54 -11.07 -12.25
C PRO A 67 -13.33 -10.05 -13.08
N GLU A 68 -13.58 -10.37 -14.35
CA GLU A 68 -14.50 -9.60 -15.18
C GLU A 68 -15.87 -9.61 -14.50
N ILE A 69 -16.25 -8.50 -13.90
CA ILE A 69 -17.59 -8.36 -13.33
C ILE A 69 -18.56 -8.17 -14.50
N LYS A 70 -19.07 -9.29 -15.02
CA LYS A 70 -20.18 -9.30 -15.98
C LYS A 70 -21.50 -8.96 -15.26
N ARG A 71 -21.59 -7.84 -14.63
CA ARG A 71 -22.84 -7.20 -14.27
C ARG A 71 -22.79 -5.81 -14.84
N GLU A 72 -23.43 -5.63 -15.98
CA GLU A 72 -23.84 -4.30 -16.40
C GLU A 72 -24.58 -3.68 -15.21
N PRO A 73 -24.16 -2.53 -14.71
CA PRO A 73 -24.92 -1.84 -13.70
C PRO A 73 -26.31 -1.60 -14.31
N THR A 74 -27.36 -2.03 -13.64
CA THR A 74 -28.74 -1.67 -13.99
C THR A 74 -28.83 -0.16 -13.79
N MET A 75 -28.51 0.59 -14.85
CA MET A 75 -28.49 2.05 -14.79
C MET A 75 -29.94 2.54 -14.73
N SER A 76 -30.31 3.17 -13.63
CA SER A 76 -31.56 3.91 -13.56
C SER A 76 -31.44 5.10 -14.52
N ILE A 77 -32.15 5.05 -15.63
CA ILE A 77 -32.18 6.16 -16.59
C ILE A 77 -32.72 7.40 -15.88
N ALA A 78 -31.95 8.47 -15.97
CA ALA A 78 -32.33 9.77 -15.40
C ALA A 78 -33.72 10.21 -15.92
N LYS A 79 -34.57 10.72 -15.03
CA LYS A 79 -35.79 11.41 -15.45
C LYS A 79 -35.39 12.58 -16.36
N LYS A 80 -36.14 12.82 -17.44
CA LYS A 80 -35.90 13.99 -18.31
C LYS A 80 -35.91 15.27 -17.48
N VAL A 81 -34.74 15.85 -17.26
CA VAL A 81 -34.58 17.17 -16.66
C VAL A 81 -34.56 18.16 -17.80
N GLN A 82 -35.23 19.30 -17.62
CA GLN A 82 -35.18 20.38 -18.63
C GLN A 82 -33.76 20.91 -18.71
N ARG A 83 -33.20 20.89 -19.89
CA ARG A 83 -31.86 21.39 -20.19
C ARG A 83 -31.95 22.74 -20.87
N LYS A 84 -31.10 23.65 -20.47
CA LYS A 84 -30.90 24.95 -21.14
C LYS A 84 -29.41 25.06 -21.45
N GLU A 85 -29.07 25.80 -22.48
CA GLU A 85 -27.68 26.26 -22.64
C GLU A 85 -27.22 26.98 -21.37
N LEU A 86 -25.92 27.05 -21.17
CA LEU A 86 -25.36 27.77 -20.01
C LEU A 86 -25.83 29.22 -20.05
N THR A 87 -26.52 29.62 -19.01
CA THR A 87 -26.99 31.01 -18.84
C THR A 87 -25.83 31.92 -18.47
N ASP A 88 -26.04 33.25 -18.60
CA ASP A 88 -25.04 34.24 -18.18
C ASP A 88 -24.70 34.11 -16.67
N SER A 89 -25.70 33.82 -15.83
CA SER A 89 -25.52 33.58 -14.39
C SER A 89 -24.62 32.36 -14.15
N SER A 90 -24.92 31.26 -14.85
CA SER A 90 -24.10 30.01 -14.75
C SER A 90 -22.67 30.21 -15.25
N LEU A 91 -22.50 30.97 -16.36
CA LEU A 91 -21.19 31.31 -16.90
C LEU A 91 -20.41 32.21 -15.94
N GLY A 92 -21.08 33.25 -15.34
CA GLY A 92 -20.45 34.09 -14.32
C GLY A 92 -19.98 33.30 -13.12
N TRP A 93 -20.82 32.37 -12.63
CA TRP A 93 -20.46 31.48 -11.52
C TRP A 93 -19.27 30.57 -11.82
N LEU A 94 -19.16 30.03 -13.05
CA LEU A 94 -18.01 29.24 -13.51
C LEU A 94 -16.76 30.12 -13.63
N GLN A 95 -16.88 31.31 -14.16
CA GLN A 95 -15.78 32.26 -14.34
C GLN A 95 -15.18 32.70 -13.01
N GLU A 96 -15.99 32.91 -11.96
CA GLU A 96 -15.50 33.16 -10.59
C GLU A 96 -14.65 32.03 -10.05
N ARG A 97 -14.80 30.81 -10.61
CA ARG A 97 -14.04 29.60 -10.27
C ARG A 97 -12.93 29.28 -11.26
N GLY A 98 -12.62 30.23 -12.14
CA GLY A 98 -11.56 30.11 -13.13
C GLY A 98 -11.88 29.20 -14.30
N ILE A 99 -13.15 28.80 -14.50
CA ILE A 99 -13.57 27.89 -15.58
C ILE A 99 -14.16 28.67 -16.74
N SER A 100 -13.60 28.50 -17.93
CA SER A 100 -14.05 29.12 -19.16
C SER A 100 -15.32 28.47 -19.73
N LYS A 101 -16.02 29.19 -20.59
CA LYS A 101 -17.15 28.67 -21.36
C LYS A 101 -16.75 27.50 -22.24
N GLU A 102 -15.57 27.58 -22.81
CA GLU A 102 -14.97 26.54 -23.68
C GLU A 102 -14.84 25.22 -22.91
N THR A 103 -14.24 25.26 -21.74
CA THR A 103 -14.09 24.06 -20.85
C THR A 103 -15.44 23.52 -20.45
N ALA A 104 -16.35 24.36 -19.99
CA ALA A 104 -17.71 23.98 -19.60
C ALA A 104 -18.47 23.27 -20.73
N THR A 105 -18.38 23.82 -21.96
CA THR A 105 -19.01 23.24 -23.14
C THR A 105 -18.37 21.93 -23.56
N LYS A 106 -17.03 21.86 -23.50
CA LYS A 106 -16.24 20.63 -23.83
C LYS A 106 -16.70 19.42 -23.01
N VAL A 107 -16.98 19.60 -21.73
CA VAL A 107 -17.44 18.51 -20.84
C VAL A 107 -18.96 18.36 -20.77
N GLY A 108 -19.70 19.15 -21.55
CA GLY A 108 -21.16 19.04 -21.70
C GLY A 108 -21.95 19.61 -20.54
N LEU A 109 -21.44 20.63 -19.82
CA LEU A 109 -22.22 21.32 -18.78
C LEU A 109 -23.41 22.06 -19.40
N VAL A 110 -24.52 22.02 -18.70
CA VAL A 110 -25.77 22.75 -19.09
C VAL A 110 -26.42 23.36 -17.85
N SER A 111 -27.26 24.39 -18.06
CA SER A 111 -28.08 24.99 -17.02
C SER A 111 -29.43 24.31 -16.91
N THR A 112 -30.01 24.35 -15.72
CA THR A 112 -31.38 23.93 -15.43
C THR A 112 -31.93 24.69 -14.23
N ASN A 113 -33.24 24.73 -14.09
CA ASN A 113 -33.90 25.06 -12.83
C ASN A 113 -34.26 23.74 -12.13
N HIS A 114 -33.91 23.62 -10.88
CA HIS A 114 -34.17 22.38 -10.15
C HIS A 114 -34.48 22.64 -8.68
N TRP A 115 -35.39 21.83 -8.13
CA TRP A 115 -35.69 21.88 -6.69
C TRP A 115 -34.55 21.26 -5.92
N ILE A 116 -33.91 22.02 -5.05
CA ILE A 116 -32.83 21.54 -4.18
C ILE A 116 -33.42 21.33 -2.78
N GLN A 117 -33.50 20.07 -2.38
CA GLN A 117 -34.15 19.70 -1.11
C GLN A 117 -33.44 20.34 0.10
N ALA A 118 -32.12 20.43 0.11
CA ALA A 118 -31.34 21.04 1.18
C ALA A 118 -31.63 22.57 1.32
N LEU A 119 -32.03 23.24 0.23
CA LEU A 119 -32.33 24.66 0.21
C LEU A 119 -33.86 24.94 0.35
N GLY A 120 -34.68 23.91 0.16
CA GLY A 120 -36.15 24.06 0.23
C GLY A 120 -36.73 24.96 -0.85
N LYS A 121 -36.04 25.17 -1.98
CA LYS A 121 -36.46 26.02 -3.08
C LYS A 121 -36.01 25.50 -4.44
N GLU A 122 -36.70 25.93 -5.48
CA GLU A 122 -36.23 25.82 -6.85
C GLU A 122 -35.21 26.92 -7.13
N THR A 123 -34.06 26.54 -7.69
CA THR A 123 -32.98 27.49 -7.97
C THR A 123 -32.30 27.14 -9.29
N GLU A 124 -31.60 28.11 -9.86
CA GLU A 124 -30.78 27.89 -11.03
C GLU A 124 -29.57 27.00 -10.66
N CYS A 125 -29.30 26.03 -11.51
CA CYS A 125 -28.31 25.01 -11.27
C CYS A 125 -27.48 24.71 -12.52
N ILE A 126 -26.28 24.23 -12.30
CA ILE A 126 -25.43 23.59 -13.32
C ILE A 126 -25.57 22.08 -13.20
N MET A 127 -25.71 21.40 -14.36
CA MET A 127 -25.75 19.95 -14.47
C MET A 127 -24.43 19.43 -14.98
N PHE A 128 -23.88 18.42 -14.28
CA PHE A 128 -22.69 17.67 -14.64
C PHE A 128 -23.12 16.32 -15.20
N PRO A 129 -22.91 16.04 -16.50
CA PRO A 129 -23.36 14.80 -17.12
C PRO A 129 -22.44 13.64 -16.76
N TYR A 130 -23.05 12.51 -16.44
CA TYR A 130 -22.36 11.22 -16.27
C TYR A 130 -22.71 10.31 -17.43
N THR A 131 -21.69 9.80 -18.10
CA THR A 131 -21.85 9.01 -19.32
C THR A 131 -21.36 7.58 -19.10
N ASN A 132 -21.99 6.64 -19.83
CA ASN A 132 -21.48 5.31 -20.02
C ASN A 132 -21.52 5.01 -21.51
N GLU A 133 -20.41 4.51 -22.08
CA GLU A 133 -20.28 4.22 -23.52
C GLU A 133 -20.75 5.38 -24.43
N GLY A 134 -20.52 6.62 -24.00
CA GLY A 134 -20.91 7.83 -24.73
C GLY A 134 -22.38 8.24 -24.54
N GLN A 135 -23.19 7.49 -23.79
CA GLN A 135 -24.58 7.85 -23.50
C GLN A 135 -24.70 8.44 -22.08
N GLU A 136 -25.33 9.57 -21.98
CA GLU A 136 -25.65 10.19 -20.68
C GLU A 136 -26.76 9.39 -19.97
N TYR A 137 -26.51 9.03 -18.71
CA TYR A 137 -27.48 8.24 -17.94
C TYR A 137 -27.80 8.83 -16.57
N ALA A 138 -26.96 9.72 -16.06
CA ALA A 138 -27.16 10.40 -14.78
C ALA A 138 -26.57 11.82 -14.80
N TYR A 139 -27.00 12.64 -13.86
CA TYR A 139 -26.52 14.00 -13.68
C TYR A 139 -26.35 14.31 -12.21
N LYS A 140 -25.24 14.95 -11.84
CA LYS A 140 -25.19 15.76 -10.63
C LYS A 140 -25.63 17.16 -10.96
N ILE A 141 -26.40 17.76 -10.06
CA ILE A 141 -27.03 19.06 -10.21
C ILE A 141 -26.58 19.90 -9.03
N ARG A 142 -25.93 21.03 -9.30
CA ARG A 142 -25.41 21.94 -8.29
C ARG A 142 -26.04 23.31 -8.45
N SER A 143 -26.62 23.85 -7.36
CA SER A 143 -27.11 25.23 -7.32
C SER A 143 -25.94 26.22 -7.43
N ILE A 144 -26.16 27.30 -8.19
CA ILE A 144 -25.20 28.40 -8.33
C ILE A 144 -25.39 29.50 -7.27
N GLU A 145 -26.55 29.56 -6.58
CA GLU A 145 -26.82 30.54 -5.54
C GLU A 145 -26.17 30.14 -4.20
N ASP A 146 -26.55 28.99 -3.69
CA ASP A 146 -26.11 28.46 -2.41
C ASP A 146 -25.55 27.02 -2.55
N LYS A 147 -24.79 26.53 -1.56
CA LYS A 147 -24.25 25.16 -1.58
C LYS A 147 -25.38 24.13 -1.45
N GLY A 148 -25.90 23.69 -2.59
CA GLY A 148 -26.95 22.68 -2.66
C GLY A 148 -26.76 21.74 -3.85
N PHE A 149 -27.06 20.46 -3.65
CA PHE A 149 -26.87 19.40 -4.62
C PHE A 149 -28.12 18.54 -4.77
N ALA A 150 -28.34 18.06 -5.98
CA ALA A 150 -29.28 17.02 -6.30
C ALA A 150 -28.67 16.05 -7.32
N CYS A 151 -29.29 14.88 -7.50
CA CYS A 151 -28.93 13.95 -8.56
C CYS A 151 -30.18 13.56 -9.34
N SER A 152 -30.03 13.44 -10.65
CA SER A 152 -31.00 12.79 -11.51
C SER A 152 -30.36 11.52 -12.07
N GLY A 153 -30.91 10.36 -11.73
CA GLY A 153 -30.22 9.08 -11.86
C GLY A 153 -29.22 8.83 -10.73
N ALA A 154 -28.50 7.73 -10.80
CA ALA A 154 -27.48 7.35 -9.84
C ALA A 154 -26.10 7.28 -10.53
N PRO A 155 -25.20 8.25 -10.37
CA PRO A 155 -23.86 8.19 -10.93
C PRO A 155 -23.10 6.98 -10.40
N GLN A 156 -22.65 6.09 -11.29
CA GLN A 156 -21.89 4.87 -10.97
C GLN A 156 -20.56 4.77 -11.73
N THR A 157 -20.28 5.74 -12.59
CA THR A 157 -19.00 5.88 -13.31
C THR A 157 -18.31 7.15 -12.83
N PHE A 158 -17.06 7.34 -13.21
CA PHE A 158 -16.43 8.64 -13.06
C PHE A 158 -17.13 9.72 -13.91
N PHE A 159 -17.13 10.96 -13.42
CA PHE A 159 -17.38 12.13 -14.26
C PHE A 159 -16.28 12.25 -15.31
N ASN A 160 -16.61 12.67 -16.52
CA ASN A 160 -15.71 12.82 -17.68
C ASN A 160 -14.92 11.55 -18.05
N VAL A 161 -15.44 10.36 -17.77
CA VAL A 161 -14.75 9.09 -18.07
C VAL A 161 -14.43 8.91 -19.57
N GLN A 162 -15.20 9.50 -20.48
CA GLN A 162 -14.95 9.48 -21.92
C GLN A 162 -13.70 10.28 -22.33
N GLY A 163 -13.31 11.31 -21.57
CA GLY A 163 -12.11 12.10 -21.84
C GLY A 163 -10.79 11.38 -21.56
N VAL A 164 -10.84 10.20 -20.95
CA VAL A 164 -9.64 9.43 -20.63
C VAL A 164 -9.04 8.78 -21.87
N GLU A 165 -7.83 9.21 -22.22
CA GLU A 165 -7.08 8.69 -23.37
C GLU A 165 -6.09 7.60 -22.98
N ARG A 166 -5.72 6.77 -23.95
CA ARG A 166 -4.79 5.66 -23.75
C ARG A 166 -3.34 6.16 -23.66
N ASN A 167 -2.57 5.61 -22.75
CA ASN A 167 -1.16 5.94 -22.51
C ASN A 167 -0.90 7.37 -22.02
N ASP A 168 -1.94 8.07 -21.57
CA ASP A 168 -1.82 9.37 -20.94
C ASP A 168 -1.83 9.25 -19.42
N ASP A 169 -1.42 10.30 -18.71
CA ASP A 169 -1.55 10.36 -17.26
C ASP A 169 -3.02 10.56 -16.89
N LEU A 170 -3.58 9.70 -16.04
CA LEU A 170 -4.94 9.84 -15.56
C LEU A 170 -4.97 10.56 -14.21
N ILE A 171 -5.61 11.73 -14.18
CA ILE A 171 -5.82 12.49 -12.95
C ILE A 171 -7.20 12.13 -12.37
N ILE A 172 -7.24 11.70 -11.10
CA ILE A 172 -8.48 11.35 -10.38
C ILE A 172 -8.70 12.35 -9.26
N CYS A 173 -9.77 13.14 -9.37
CA CYS A 173 -10.18 14.18 -8.43
C CYS A 173 -11.33 13.71 -7.53
N GLU A 174 -11.54 14.41 -6.42
CA GLU A 174 -12.71 14.19 -5.56
C GLU A 174 -13.97 14.86 -6.14
N GLY A 175 -13.87 16.11 -6.58
CA GLY A 175 -14.99 16.91 -7.07
C GLY A 175 -14.95 17.19 -8.56
N GLU A 176 -16.13 17.48 -9.14
CA GLU A 176 -16.26 17.85 -10.55
C GLU A 176 -15.56 19.20 -10.83
N MET A 177 -15.58 20.13 -9.86
CA MET A 177 -14.93 21.44 -10.03
C MET A 177 -13.41 21.32 -10.08
N ASP A 178 -12.84 20.36 -9.32
CA ASP A 178 -11.41 20.08 -9.36
C ASP A 178 -11.01 19.46 -10.68
N ALA A 179 -11.83 18.54 -11.20
CA ALA A 179 -11.60 17.99 -12.54
C ALA A 179 -11.66 19.08 -13.61
N LEU A 180 -12.61 20.04 -13.52
CA LEU A 180 -12.66 21.18 -14.43
C LEU A 180 -11.44 22.08 -14.32
N ALA A 181 -10.85 22.25 -13.13
CA ALA A 181 -9.66 23.06 -12.94
C ALA A 181 -8.45 22.48 -13.70
N PHE A 182 -8.26 21.17 -13.71
CA PHE A 182 -7.23 20.54 -14.53
C PHE A 182 -7.55 20.60 -16.03
N ILE A 183 -8.82 20.38 -16.43
CA ILE A 183 -9.24 20.45 -17.83
C ILE A 183 -9.04 21.88 -18.38
N GLU A 184 -9.30 22.90 -17.58
CA GLU A 184 -9.08 24.30 -17.93
C GLU A 184 -7.62 24.64 -18.22
N THR A 185 -6.68 23.88 -17.64
CA THR A 185 -5.24 24.03 -17.88
C THR A 185 -4.71 23.13 -19.00
N GLY A 186 -5.59 22.36 -19.65
CA GLY A 186 -5.23 21.56 -20.85
C GLY A 186 -5.04 20.07 -20.58
N TYR A 187 -5.21 19.59 -19.35
CA TYR A 187 -5.22 18.14 -19.09
C TYR A 187 -6.55 17.54 -19.57
N GLU A 188 -6.48 16.47 -20.35
CA GLU A 188 -7.68 15.85 -20.95
C GLU A 188 -8.14 14.60 -20.18
N SER A 189 -7.17 13.75 -19.81
CA SER A 189 -7.43 12.52 -19.07
C SER A 189 -7.66 12.81 -17.56
N VAL A 190 -8.75 13.54 -17.27
CA VAL A 190 -9.12 13.96 -15.91
C VAL A 190 -10.51 13.45 -15.58
N VAL A 191 -10.68 12.86 -14.40
CA VAL A 191 -11.97 12.35 -13.93
C VAL A 191 -12.22 12.75 -12.48
N SER A 192 -13.50 12.81 -12.06
CA SER A 192 -13.82 12.89 -10.64
C SER A 192 -14.69 11.74 -10.17
N VAL A 193 -14.60 11.41 -8.87
CA VAL A 193 -15.40 10.35 -8.28
C VAL A 193 -16.88 10.74 -8.23
N PRO A 194 -17.81 9.77 -8.42
CA PRO A 194 -19.24 10.07 -8.44
C PRO A 194 -19.84 10.35 -7.04
N ASN A 195 -19.18 9.85 -6.00
CA ASN A 195 -19.66 9.91 -4.63
C ASN A 195 -18.68 10.71 -3.77
N GLY A 196 -19.16 11.32 -2.69
CA GLY A 196 -18.30 12.02 -1.74
C GLY A 196 -17.27 11.12 -1.06
N ALA A 197 -16.29 11.76 -0.43
CA ALA A 197 -15.18 11.09 0.24
C ALA A 197 -15.60 10.06 1.30
N VAL A 198 -14.69 9.15 1.59
CA VAL A 198 -14.85 8.15 2.66
C VAL A 198 -14.28 8.71 3.96
N MET A 199 -14.94 8.45 5.07
CA MET A 199 -14.50 8.94 6.38
C MET A 199 -13.33 8.15 6.98
N LYS A 200 -13.11 6.92 6.51
CA LYS A 200 -12.05 6.02 7.00
C LYS A 200 -11.61 5.05 5.91
N VAL A 201 -10.33 4.70 5.96
CA VAL A 201 -9.78 3.56 5.23
C VAL A 201 -10.34 2.27 5.84
N VAL A 202 -10.75 1.34 4.99
CA VAL A 202 -11.31 0.04 5.44
C VAL A 202 -10.19 -0.99 5.49
N ASP A 203 -10.02 -1.65 6.64
CA ASP A 203 -9.07 -2.75 6.77
C ASP A 203 -9.58 -4.03 6.09
N GLY A 204 -8.64 -4.84 5.56
CA GLY A 204 -8.92 -6.16 4.98
C GLY A 204 -8.77 -6.25 3.45
N GLN A 205 -9.07 -7.43 2.93
CA GLN A 205 -9.05 -7.70 1.49
C GLN A 205 -10.25 -7.05 0.80
N ILE A 206 -10.01 -6.53 -0.41
CA ILE A 206 -11.03 -5.92 -1.24
C ILE A 206 -11.58 -6.99 -2.19
N ASP A 207 -12.87 -7.30 -2.08
CA ASP A 207 -13.58 -8.09 -3.10
C ASP A 207 -14.28 -7.14 -4.09
N PRO A 208 -13.84 -7.08 -5.35
CA PRO A 208 -14.45 -6.21 -6.36
C PRO A 208 -15.95 -6.41 -6.56
N LYS A 209 -16.49 -7.61 -6.25
CA LYS A 209 -17.91 -7.92 -6.39
C LYS A 209 -18.77 -7.32 -5.30
N GLU A 210 -18.21 -7.14 -4.12
CA GLU A 210 -18.89 -6.58 -2.94
C GLU A 210 -18.57 -5.10 -2.73
N ASP A 211 -17.61 -4.55 -3.46
CA ASP A 211 -17.11 -3.18 -3.32
C ASP A 211 -18.07 -2.14 -3.95
N ASN A 212 -19.26 -2.07 -3.41
CA ASN A 212 -20.36 -1.24 -3.94
C ASN A 212 -20.02 0.26 -3.97
N LYS A 213 -19.21 0.74 -3.01
CA LYS A 213 -18.86 2.15 -2.88
C LYS A 213 -17.88 2.62 -3.95
N PHE A 214 -17.03 1.72 -4.45
CA PHE A 214 -16.00 2.00 -5.45
C PHE A 214 -16.28 1.33 -6.81
N LYS A 215 -17.53 1.00 -7.09
CA LYS A 215 -17.95 0.42 -8.40
C LYS A 215 -17.45 1.21 -9.61
N PHE A 216 -17.32 2.51 -9.48
CA PHE A 216 -16.84 3.39 -10.53
C PHE A 216 -15.39 3.07 -10.96
N LEU A 217 -14.52 2.63 -10.03
CA LEU A 217 -13.16 2.16 -10.35
C LEU A 217 -13.21 0.90 -11.21
N TRP A 218 -14.04 -0.05 -10.81
CA TRP A 218 -14.18 -1.32 -11.52
C TRP A 218 -14.83 -1.15 -12.89
N ALA A 219 -15.78 -0.22 -13.01
CA ALA A 219 -16.40 0.14 -14.30
C ALA A 219 -15.38 0.78 -15.26
N ALA A 220 -14.44 1.57 -14.74
CA ALA A 220 -13.40 2.24 -15.53
C ALA A 220 -12.09 1.43 -15.65
N LYS A 221 -12.04 0.18 -15.19
CA LYS A 221 -10.82 -0.64 -15.08
C LYS A 221 -9.95 -0.59 -16.34
N LYS A 222 -10.53 -0.82 -17.53
CA LYS A 222 -9.78 -0.83 -18.80
C LYS A 222 -9.09 0.50 -19.09
N LYS A 223 -9.73 1.63 -18.73
CA LYS A 223 -9.16 2.96 -18.90
C LYS A 223 -8.04 3.22 -17.89
N ILE A 224 -8.24 2.84 -16.63
CA ILE A 224 -7.23 2.92 -15.57
C ILE A 224 -6.00 2.09 -15.92
N GLU A 225 -6.19 0.87 -16.43
CA GLU A 225 -5.08 -0.01 -16.84
C GLU A 225 -4.32 0.50 -18.05
N ALA A 226 -4.99 1.22 -18.94
CA ALA A 226 -4.39 1.80 -20.13
C ALA A 226 -3.65 3.15 -19.88
N ALA A 227 -3.83 3.76 -18.72
CA ALA A 227 -3.15 5.00 -18.36
C ALA A 227 -1.66 4.76 -18.08
N ALA A 228 -0.81 5.75 -18.39
CA ALA A 228 0.63 5.70 -18.14
C ALA A 228 0.92 5.79 -16.64
N ARG A 229 0.35 6.78 -15.95
CA ARG A 229 0.42 6.99 -14.49
C ARG A 229 -0.96 7.35 -13.96
N ILE A 230 -1.19 7.08 -12.69
CA ILE A 230 -2.43 7.48 -11.99
C ILE A 230 -2.06 8.56 -10.98
N ILE A 231 -2.55 9.76 -11.20
CA ILE A 231 -2.31 10.91 -10.31
C ILE A 231 -3.57 11.14 -9.49
N ILE A 232 -3.48 10.96 -8.17
CA ILE A 232 -4.60 11.13 -7.25
C ILE A 232 -4.57 12.54 -6.69
N ALA A 233 -5.63 13.31 -6.96
CA ALA A 233 -5.80 14.71 -6.65
C ALA A 233 -7.09 14.95 -5.84
N THR A 234 -7.25 14.25 -4.72
CA THR A 234 -8.35 14.44 -3.76
C THR A 234 -8.06 15.61 -2.84
N ASP A 235 -9.07 16.07 -2.11
CA ASP A 235 -8.94 17.19 -1.17
C ASP A 235 -7.85 16.95 -0.12
N ALA A 236 -7.23 18.01 0.37
CA ALA A 236 -6.16 17.94 1.36
C ALA A 236 -6.63 17.55 2.76
N ASP A 237 -7.93 17.52 3.02
CA ASP A 237 -8.52 17.18 4.31
C ASP A 237 -8.44 15.67 4.63
N SER A 238 -8.81 15.30 5.84
CA SER A 238 -8.73 13.91 6.31
C SER A 238 -9.62 12.95 5.50
N ALA A 239 -10.76 13.43 4.98
CA ALA A 239 -11.66 12.61 4.20
C ALA A 239 -11.11 12.38 2.78
N GLY A 240 -10.56 13.45 2.15
CA GLY A 240 -9.86 13.36 0.87
C GLY A 240 -8.63 12.45 0.93
N GLN A 241 -7.84 12.51 2.03
CA GLN A 241 -6.72 11.59 2.24
C GLN A 241 -7.15 10.13 2.39
N ALA A 242 -8.25 9.86 3.09
CA ALA A 242 -8.81 8.52 3.20
C ALA A 242 -9.33 8.00 1.84
N MET A 243 -9.96 8.87 1.04
CA MET A 243 -10.39 8.55 -0.32
C MET A 243 -9.19 8.21 -1.20
N ALA A 244 -8.12 9.02 -1.14
CA ALA A 244 -6.90 8.79 -1.89
C ALA A 244 -6.28 7.43 -1.59
N GLU A 245 -6.17 7.06 -0.31
CA GLU A 245 -5.64 5.76 0.13
C GLU A 245 -6.52 4.60 -0.37
N GLU A 246 -7.83 4.73 -0.28
CA GLU A 246 -8.78 3.72 -0.75
C GLU A 246 -8.73 3.53 -2.28
N ILE A 247 -8.53 4.62 -3.05
CA ILE A 247 -8.33 4.55 -4.50
C ILE A 247 -7.00 3.87 -4.83
N ALA A 248 -5.89 4.30 -4.19
CA ALA A 248 -4.56 3.75 -4.44
C ALA A 248 -4.46 2.25 -4.10
N ARG A 249 -5.13 1.79 -3.03
CA ARG A 249 -5.20 0.37 -2.65
C ARG A 249 -5.89 -0.50 -3.71
N ARG A 250 -6.89 0.04 -4.42
CA ARG A 250 -7.65 -0.69 -5.44
C ARG A 250 -6.96 -0.72 -6.79
N ILE A 251 -6.23 0.34 -7.12
CA ILE A 251 -5.52 0.46 -8.41
C ILE A 251 -4.16 -0.25 -8.34
N GLY A 252 -3.50 -0.21 -7.18
CA GLY A 252 -2.10 -0.59 -6.96
C GLY A 252 -1.26 0.65 -6.70
N LYS A 253 -0.67 0.71 -5.50
CA LYS A 253 0.11 1.87 -5.03
C LYS A 253 1.35 2.17 -5.86
N ASP A 254 1.94 1.14 -6.47
CA ASP A 254 3.11 1.22 -7.34
C ASP A 254 2.88 2.02 -8.62
N ARG A 255 1.61 2.18 -9.03
CA ARG A 255 1.21 2.97 -10.21
C ARG A 255 0.67 4.35 -9.87
N CYS A 256 0.49 4.63 -8.57
CA CYS A 256 -0.15 5.84 -8.09
C CYS A 256 0.86 6.92 -7.70
N PHE A 257 0.48 8.15 -8.00
CA PHE A 257 1.16 9.37 -7.59
C PHE A 257 0.19 10.25 -6.84
N LYS A 258 0.70 11.08 -5.94
CA LYS A 258 -0.09 11.97 -5.11
C LYS A 258 0.29 13.42 -5.37
N ILE A 259 -0.71 14.28 -5.50
CA ILE A 259 -0.53 15.73 -5.53
C ILE A 259 -0.40 16.26 -4.09
N GLU A 260 0.50 17.22 -3.92
CA GLU A 260 0.59 18.06 -2.72
C GLU A 260 0.14 19.47 -3.10
N TYR A 261 -0.87 19.96 -2.40
CA TYR A 261 -1.38 21.30 -2.63
C TYR A 261 -0.52 22.35 -1.90
N PRO A 262 -0.31 23.54 -2.51
CA PRO A 262 0.38 24.65 -1.83
C PRO A 262 -0.39 25.12 -0.60
N ASP A 263 0.33 25.75 0.34
CA ASP A 263 -0.24 26.29 1.56
C ASP A 263 -1.44 27.22 1.26
N GLY A 264 -2.53 27.01 1.97
CA GLY A 264 -3.77 27.79 1.79
C GLY A 264 -4.67 27.31 0.67
N CYS A 265 -4.31 26.24 -0.08
CA CYS A 265 -5.16 25.59 -1.06
C CYS A 265 -5.52 24.17 -0.57
N LYS A 266 -6.80 23.83 -0.61
CA LYS A 266 -7.29 22.51 -0.15
C LYS A 266 -7.59 21.54 -1.30
N ASP A 267 -7.81 22.08 -2.51
CA ASP A 267 -8.22 21.36 -3.71
C ASP A 267 -7.67 22.04 -4.98
N ALA A 268 -7.84 21.42 -6.14
CA ALA A 268 -7.33 21.93 -7.40
C ALA A 268 -8.05 23.22 -7.86
N ASN A 269 -9.33 23.36 -7.55
CA ASN A 269 -10.06 24.57 -7.90
C ASN A 269 -9.55 25.79 -7.09
N ASP A 270 -9.22 25.59 -5.81
CA ASP A 270 -8.55 26.60 -4.99
C ASP A 270 -7.21 27.04 -5.59
N VAL A 271 -6.39 26.09 -6.09
CA VAL A 271 -5.11 26.40 -6.75
C VAL A 271 -5.35 27.24 -8.01
N LEU A 272 -6.28 26.82 -8.86
CA LEU A 272 -6.59 27.56 -10.08
C LEU A 272 -7.02 29.00 -9.80
N VAL A 273 -7.93 29.19 -8.85
CA VAL A 273 -8.51 30.52 -8.52
C VAL A 273 -7.49 31.42 -7.83
N LYS A 274 -6.71 30.88 -6.89
CA LYS A 274 -5.80 31.69 -6.07
C LYS A 274 -4.43 31.93 -6.71
N LEU A 275 -3.92 30.93 -7.44
CA LEU A 275 -2.54 30.90 -7.92
C LEU A 275 -2.41 30.81 -9.44
N GLY A 276 -3.51 30.53 -10.16
CA GLY A 276 -3.57 30.47 -11.63
C GLY A 276 -3.11 29.16 -12.26
N LYS A 277 -3.14 29.12 -13.59
CA LYS A 277 -2.89 27.90 -14.39
C LYS A 277 -1.48 27.32 -14.20
N ASP A 278 -0.46 28.17 -14.16
CA ASP A 278 0.92 27.74 -13.99
C ASP A 278 1.16 26.97 -12.66
N ALA A 279 0.35 27.25 -11.63
CA ALA A 279 0.43 26.55 -10.37
C ALA A 279 -0.17 25.13 -10.46
N ILE A 280 -1.20 24.94 -11.26
CA ILE A 280 -1.76 23.60 -11.57
C ILE A 280 -0.69 22.76 -12.26
N ASP A 281 0.02 23.29 -13.26
CA ASP A 281 1.09 22.55 -13.93
C ASP A 281 2.21 22.16 -12.95
N LYS A 282 2.58 23.07 -12.05
CA LYS A 282 3.61 22.78 -11.04
C LYS A 282 3.22 21.65 -10.10
N ILE A 283 1.97 21.57 -9.64
CA ILE A 283 1.53 20.49 -8.74
C ILE A 283 1.43 19.14 -9.47
N VAL A 284 1.11 19.13 -10.76
CA VAL A 284 1.09 17.89 -11.55
C VAL A 284 2.50 17.40 -11.84
N VAL A 285 3.40 18.30 -12.28
CA VAL A 285 4.81 17.95 -12.52
C VAL A 285 5.51 17.53 -11.23
N GLY A 286 5.18 18.18 -10.11
CA GLY A 286 5.74 17.90 -8.77
C GLY A 286 5.06 16.76 -8.01
N CYS A 287 4.14 16.01 -8.63
CA CYS A 287 3.45 14.90 -7.95
C CYS A 287 4.46 13.82 -7.50
N LYS A 288 4.24 13.28 -6.31
CA LYS A 288 5.14 12.31 -5.69
C LYS A 288 4.61 10.89 -5.85
N PRO A 289 5.48 9.88 -6.05
CA PRO A 289 5.06 8.48 -6.03
C PRO A 289 4.33 8.15 -4.72
N TRP A 290 3.34 7.27 -4.80
CA TRP A 290 2.64 6.80 -3.60
C TRP A 290 3.60 6.01 -2.71
N PRO A 291 3.63 6.25 -1.40
CA PRO A 291 4.50 5.50 -0.50
C PRO A 291 4.14 4.00 -0.51
N VAL A 292 5.07 3.17 -0.93
CA VAL A 292 4.97 1.72 -0.84
C VAL A 292 5.75 1.27 0.38
N ALA A 293 5.12 0.52 1.29
CA ALA A 293 5.76 0.06 2.51
C ALA A 293 7.06 -0.73 2.18
N GLY A 294 8.19 -0.27 2.73
CA GLY A 294 9.50 -0.88 2.49
C GLY A 294 10.22 -0.42 1.21
N LEU A 295 9.61 0.45 0.39
CA LEU A 295 10.27 1.09 -0.74
C LEU A 295 10.45 2.58 -0.43
N TYR A 296 11.69 3.03 -0.39
CA TYR A 296 12.06 4.40 -0.05
C TYR A 296 12.93 4.99 -1.16
N ASP A 297 12.73 6.26 -1.45
CA ASP A 297 13.65 7.03 -2.28
C ASP A 297 14.96 7.29 -1.51
N ALA A 298 16.07 7.46 -2.24
CA ALA A 298 17.38 7.72 -1.63
C ALA A 298 17.37 8.98 -0.75
N SER A 299 16.61 9.99 -1.12
CA SER A 299 16.47 11.24 -0.35
C SER A 299 15.92 11.04 1.06
N HIS A 300 15.14 9.97 1.29
CA HIS A 300 14.64 9.59 2.60
C HIS A 300 15.77 9.32 3.63
N PHE A 301 16.94 8.95 3.14
CA PHE A 301 18.09 8.61 3.97
C PHE A 301 19.17 9.71 4.02
N TYR A 302 18.96 10.85 3.34
CA TYR A 302 20.02 11.90 3.25
C TYR A 302 20.36 12.49 4.61
N GLU A 303 19.41 12.74 5.49
CA GLU A 303 19.70 13.22 6.86
C GLU A 303 20.58 12.21 7.63
N GLN A 304 20.29 10.92 7.52
CA GLN A 304 21.08 9.86 8.14
C GLN A 304 22.47 9.74 7.50
N LEU A 305 22.55 9.99 6.19
CA LEU A 305 23.81 10.00 5.45
C LEU A 305 24.69 11.18 5.89
N ASP A 306 24.10 12.38 6.07
CA ASP A 306 24.78 13.55 6.54
C ASP A 306 25.31 13.34 7.99
N GLU A 307 24.51 12.71 8.85
CA GLU A 307 24.94 12.34 10.21
C GLU A 307 26.14 11.37 10.19
N ILE A 308 26.11 10.36 9.31
CA ILE A 308 27.24 9.44 9.13
C ILE A 308 28.47 10.17 8.57
N TYR A 309 28.28 11.11 7.67
CA TYR A 309 29.38 11.88 7.07
C TYR A 309 30.06 12.79 8.10
N GLU A 310 29.28 13.44 8.96
CA GLU A 310 29.81 14.36 9.98
C GLU A 310 30.41 13.63 11.20
N ASN A 311 29.77 12.54 11.65
CA ASN A 311 30.12 11.87 12.91
C ASN A 311 30.81 10.51 12.72
N GLY A 312 30.89 10.04 11.47
CA GLY A 312 31.35 8.69 11.16
C GLY A 312 30.35 7.60 11.60
N MET A 313 30.67 6.37 11.28
CA MET A 313 29.94 5.23 11.83
C MET A 313 30.31 5.07 13.29
N GLY A 314 29.35 5.28 14.19
CA GLY A 314 29.56 5.15 15.64
C GLY A 314 30.16 3.79 16.03
N ARG A 315 30.98 3.76 17.05
CA ARG A 315 31.42 2.49 17.65
C ARG A 315 30.22 1.78 18.25
N GLY A 316 30.14 0.47 18.05
CA GLY A 316 29.13 -0.37 18.71
C GLY A 316 29.32 -0.45 20.22
N GLU A 317 28.46 -1.22 20.88
CA GLU A 317 28.53 -1.46 22.32
C GLU A 317 29.68 -2.40 22.68
N SER A 318 30.30 -2.17 23.82
CA SER A 318 31.39 -2.99 24.38
C SER A 318 30.95 -4.43 24.59
N THR A 319 31.83 -5.38 24.28
CA THR A 319 31.66 -6.80 24.60
C THR A 319 31.93 -7.11 26.07
N GLY A 320 32.46 -6.15 26.82
CA GLY A 320 32.99 -6.35 28.18
C GLY A 320 34.39 -6.96 28.22
N TYR A 321 35.08 -6.96 27.08
CA TYR A 321 36.49 -7.39 26.96
C TYR A 321 37.30 -6.32 26.21
N ASP A 322 38.14 -5.60 26.87
CA ASP A 322 38.89 -4.47 26.31
C ASP A 322 39.69 -4.83 25.06
N ASN A 323 40.35 -5.99 25.05
CA ASN A 323 41.15 -6.45 23.95
C ASN A 323 40.29 -6.93 22.73
N VAL A 324 39.03 -7.30 22.95
CA VAL A 324 38.07 -7.60 21.87
C VAL A 324 37.52 -6.31 21.31
N ASP A 325 37.21 -5.36 22.17
CA ASP A 325 36.62 -4.06 21.82
C ASP A 325 37.55 -3.20 20.97
N GLU A 326 38.86 -3.45 20.99
CA GLU A 326 39.81 -2.83 20.05
C GLU A 326 39.53 -3.24 18.59
N LEU A 327 39.04 -4.47 18.37
CA LEU A 327 38.85 -5.08 17.05
C LEU A 327 37.39 -5.22 16.65
N TYR A 328 36.49 -5.42 17.62
CA TYR A 328 35.07 -5.70 17.40
C TYR A 328 34.22 -5.14 18.54
N THR A 329 33.13 -4.49 18.19
CA THR A 329 32.08 -4.07 19.11
C THR A 329 30.72 -4.51 18.56
N VAL A 330 29.71 -4.65 19.40
CA VAL A 330 28.38 -5.12 19.02
C VAL A 330 27.53 -3.99 18.51
N VAL A 331 27.06 -4.07 17.26
CA VAL A 331 26.19 -3.08 16.66
C VAL A 331 24.80 -3.67 16.46
N ALA A 332 23.75 -2.96 16.94
CA ALA A 332 22.38 -3.37 16.72
C ALA A 332 22.04 -3.42 15.22
N GLY A 333 21.29 -4.43 14.81
CA GLY A 333 20.90 -4.62 13.39
C GLY A 333 21.97 -5.33 12.53
N GLN A 334 23.16 -5.66 13.07
CA GLN A 334 24.18 -6.41 12.34
C GLN A 334 24.11 -7.92 12.62
N LEU A 335 24.34 -8.71 11.57
CA LEU A 335 24.55 -10.16 11.69
C LEU A 335 26.03 -10.44 11.99
N THR A 336 26.32 -11.05 13.15
CA THR A 336 27.67 -11.49 13.50
C THR A 336 27.76 -13.01 13.44
N VAL A 337 28.76 -13.54 12.74
CA VAL A 337 29.03 -14.98 12.65
C VAL A 337 30.32 -15.31 13.37
N VAL A 338 30.22 -16.12 14.42
CA VAL A 338 31.40 -16.61 15.18
C VAL A 338 31.73 -18.03 14.76
N THR A 339 32.93 -18.23 14.20
CA THR A 339 33.40 -19.52 13.70
C THR A 339 34.63 -20.01 14.48
N GLY A 340 34.96 -21.29 14.37
CA GLY A 340 36.14 -21.90 14.99
C GLY A 340 35.96 -23.40 15.14
N HIS A 341 37.03 -24.07 15.56
CA HIS A 341 37.04 -25.52 15.76
C HIS A 341 36.00 -25.98 16.81
N PRO A 342 35.50 -27.22 16.73
CA PRO A 342 34.71 -27.81 17.80
C PRO A 342 35.42 -27.68 19.14
N SER A 343 34.67 -27.45 20.21
CA SER A 343 35.18 -27.33 21.60
C SER A 343 36.18 -26.18 21.85
N SER A 344 36.28 -25.20 20.95
CA SER A 344 37.15 -24.02 21.13
C SER A 344 36.58 -22.92 22.05
N GLY A 345 35.38 -23.13 22.61
CA GLY A 345 34.78 -22.18 23.55
C GLY A 345 33.90 -21.11 22.92
N LYS A 346 33.55 -21.20 21.62
CA LYS A 346 32.72 -20.19 20.92
C LYS A 346 31.44 -19.84 21.67
N SER A 347 30.66 -20.87 22.02
CA SER A 347 29.39 -20.68 22.74
C SER A 347 29.60 -20.06 24.12
N GLU A 348 30.65 -20.50 24.84
CA GLU A 348 31.02 -19.95 26.14
C GLU A 348 31.39 -18.46 26.04
N PHE A 349 32.11 -18.09 24.99
CA PHE A 349 32.48 -16.70 24.73
C PHE A 349 31.25 -15.82 24.39
N ILE A 350 30.36 -16.28 23.51
CA ILE A 350 29.12 -15.59 23.17
C ILE A 350 28.23 -15.43 24.40
N ASP A 351 28.06 -16.51 25.19
CA ASP A 351 27.25 -16.45 26.42
C ASP A 351 27.80 -15.39 27.40
N GLN A 352 29.15 -15.29 27.50
CA GLN A 352 29.75 -14.27 28.37
C GLN A 352 29.52 -12.84 27.85
N ILE A 353 29.64 -12.62 26.54
CA ILE A 353 29.33 -11.31 25.95
C ILE A 353 27.87 -10.94 26.23
N MET A 354 26.93 -11.86 26.03
CA MET A 354 25.52 -11.61 26.32
C MET A 354 25.29 -11.26 27.80
N VAL A 355 25.94 -11.94 28.71
CA VAL A 355 25.85 -11.64 30.15
C VAL A 355 26.44 -10.27 30.46
N ASN A 356 27.60 -9.93 29.91
CA ASN A 356 28.23 -8.62 30.10
C ASN A 356 27.31 -7.50 29.59
N MET A 357 26.81 -7.62 28.37
CA MET A 357 25.92 -6.62 27.78
C MET A 357 24.57 -6.51 28.51
N ALA A 358 24.04 -7.61 29.03
CA ALA A 358 22.84 -7.55 29.86
C ALA A 358 23.09 -6.81 31.18
N GLN A 359 24.24 -7.02 31.81
CA GLN A 359 24.62 -6.36 33.07
C GLN A 359 24.93 -4.86 32.89
N GLU A 360 25.70 -4.53 31.87
CA GLU A 360 26.27 -3.18 31.71
C GLU A 360 25.36 -2.24 30.91
N LYS A 361 24.63 -2.78 29.95
CA LYS A 361 23.84 -2.03 28.98
C LYS A 361 22.33 -2.34 29.02
N GLY A 362 21.90 -3.29 29.82
CA GLY A 362 20.50 -3.69 29.93
C GLY A 362 19.94 -4.38 28.67
N TRP A 363 20.81 -4.93 27.82
CA TRP A 363 20.38 -5.67 26.62
C TRP A 363 19.61 -6.92 27.01
N LYS A 364 18.65 -7.28 26.15
CA LYS A 364 17.84 -8.48 26.28
C LYS A 364 18.08 -9.40 25.09
N PHE A 365 18.12 -10.69 25.35
CA PHE A 365 18.53 -11.70 24.38
C PHE A 365 17.44 -12.76 24.21
N ALA A 366 17.18 -13.13 22.95
CA ALA A 366 16.42 -14.33 22.60
C ALA A 366 17.41 -15.40 22.12
N ILE A 367 17.48 -16.53 22.83
CA ILE A 367 18.40 -17.63 22.56
C ILE A 367 17.66 -18.74 21.84
N CYS A 368 18.14 -19.10 20.65
CA CYS A 368 17.71 -20.30 19.91
C CYS A 368 18.90 -21.26 19.85
N SER A 369 18.97 -22.23 20.76
CA SER A 369 20.07 -23.20 20.86
C SER A 369 19.57 -24.61 20.62
N PHE A 370 20.07 -25.28 19.57
CA PHE A 370 19.75 -26.67 19.25
C PHE A 370 20.72 -27.66 19.89
N GLU A 371 21.87 -27.20 20.46
CA GLU A 371 22.90 -28.04 21.05
C GLU A 371 22.76 -28.17 22.57
N ASN A 372 22.25 -27.11 23.24
CA ASN A 372 22.14 -27.07 24.69
C ASN A 372 20.69 -27.19 25.14
N GLU A 373 20.42 -28.13 26.04
CA GLU A 373 19.16 -28.18 26.75
C GLU A 373 18.95 -26.86 27.55
N PRO A 374 17.79 -26.21 27.48
CA PRO A 374 17.58 -24.87 28.09
C PRO A 374 17.98 -24.81 29.57
N ARG A 375 17.66 -25.82 30.37
CA ARG A 375 18.05 -25.86 31.81
C ARG A 375 19.55 -25.80 32.04
N LEU A 376 20.34 -26.47 31.19
CA LEU A 376 21.80 -26.49 31.27
C LEU A 376 22.39 -25.17 30.78
N HIS A 377 21.79 -24.59 29.76
CA HIS A 377 22.18 -23.26 29.26
C HIS A 377 21.92 -22.18 30.30
N ILE A 378 20.76 -22.21 30.96
CA ILE A 378 20.43 -21.28 32.09
C ILE A 378 21.48 -21.45 33.22
N ALA A 379 21.84 -22.67 33.58
CA ALA A 379 22.86 -22.91 34.61
C ALA A 379 24.22 -22.27 34.23
N LYS A 380 24.63 -22.36 32.96
CA LYS A 380 25.83 -21.68 32.44
C LYS A 380 25.74 -20.18 32.53
N LEU A 381 24.64 -19.56 32.12
CA LEU A 381 24.41 -18.10 32.19
C LEU A 381 24.47 -17.62 33.64
N ILE A 382 23.82 -18.34 34.57
CA ILE A 382 23.88 -18.03 36.02
C ILE A 382 25.32 -18.12 36.53
N SER A 383 26.08 -19.17 36.16
CA SER A 383 27.48 -19.29 36.56
C SER A 383 28.34 -18.12 36.09
N LYS A 384 28.09 -17.64 34.85
CA LYS A 384 28.81 -16.50 34.28
C LYS A 384 28.43 -15.17 34.98
N TYR A 385 27.15 -14.97 35.28
CA TYR A 385 26.66 -13.81 36.00
C TYR A 385 27.20 -13.74 37.42
N ILE A 386 27.11 -14.85 38.18
CA ILE A 386 27.57 -14.91 39.58
C ILE A 386 29.07 -15.06 39.68
N ARG A 387 29.75 -15.52 38.60
CA ARG A 387 31.18 -15.85 38.56
C ARG A 387 31.58 -16.97 39.50
N LYS A 388 30.67 -17.91 39.79
CA LYS A 388 30.88 -19.10 40.57
C LYS A 388 30.32 -20.36 39.86
N PRO A 389 30.88 -21.54 40.11
CA PRO A 389 30.35 -22.77 39.54
C PRO A 389 28.91 -23.05 39.98
N PHE A 390 28.05 -23.47 39.06
CA PHE A 390 26.71 -23.91 39.36
C PHE A 390 26.71 -25.29 40.05
N PHE A 391 27.55 -26.19 39.58
CA PHE A 391 27.65 -27.56 40.07
C PHE A 391 28.72 -27.69 41.15
N GLN A 392 28.53 -28.67 42.05
CA GLN A 392 29.53 -28.99 43.08
C GLN A 392 30.80 -29.55 42.45
N GLY A 393 31.95 -29.08 42.88
CA GLY A 393 33.27 -29.49 42.38
C GLY A 393 34.38 -29.10 43.35
N SER A 394 35.59 -28.90 42.84
CA SER A 394 36.76 -28.47 43.61
C SER A 394 36.73 -27.04 44.11
N MET A 395 35.90 -26.22 43.47
CA MET A 395 35.68 -24.80 43.85
C MET A 395 34.33 -24.63 44.57
N GLU A 396 34.26 -23.64 45.42
CA GLU A 396 32.99 -23.27 46.07
C GLU A 396 31.91 -22.92 45.07
N ARG A 397 30.80 -23.64 45.11
CA ARG A 397 29.66 -23.36 44.24
C ARG A 397 28.87 -22.16 44.76
N LEU A 398 28.02 -21.60 43.89
CA LEU A 398 27.08 -20.56 44.26
C LEU A 398 26.12 -21.01 45.40
N THR A 399 25.76 -20.06 46.24
CA THR A 399 24.82 -20.27 47.35
C THR A 399 23.39 -20.24 46.87
N ASN A 400 22.44 -20.65 47.73
CA ASN A 400 21.01 -20.61 47.40
C ASN A 400 20.53 -19.16 47.13
N LYS A 401 21.07 -18.15 47.79
CA LYS A 401 20.76 -16.76 47.56
C LYS A 401 21.26 -16.33 46.17
N GLU A 402 22.52 -16.58 45.87
CA GLU A 402 23.13 -16.30 44.56
C GLU A 402 22.42 -17.04 43.43
N LEU A 403 21.92 -18.24 43.68
CA LEU A 403 21.07 -18.95 42.71
C LEU A 403 19.79 -18.23 42.43
N GLN A 404 19.13 -17.66 43.44
CA GLN A 404 17.90 -16.92 43.27
C GLN A 404 18.15 -15.59 42.49
N ASP A 405 19.19 -14.85 42.87
CA ASP A 405 19.63 -13.64 42.18
C ASP A 405 19.94 -13.94 40.70
N GLY A 406 20.63 -15.06 40.44
CA GLY A 406 20.93 -15.48 39.06
C GLY A 406 19.70 -15.86 38.25
N LYS A 407 18.68 -16.49 38.85
CA LYS A 407 17.42 -16.81 38.20
C LYS A 407 16.66 -15.54 37.81
N GLU A 408 16.58 -14.55 38.71
CA GLU A 408 15.94 -13.26 38.45
C GLU A 408 16.63 -12.48 37.32
N PHE A 409 17.97 -12.50 37.30
CA PHE A 409 18.75 -11.92 36.23
C PHE A 409 18.46 -12.58 34.87
N VAL A 410 18.47 -13.92 34.81
CA VAL A 410 18.18 -14.63 33.55
C VAL A 410 16.74 -14.41 33.11
N GLN A 411 15.78 -14.48 34.02
CA GLN A 411 14.37 -14.21 33.72
C GLN A 411 14.13 -12.81 33.15
N SER A 412 14.87 -11.82 33.63
CA SER A 412 14.70 -10.44 33.20
C SER A 412 15.35 -10.13 31.86
N ASN A 413 16.37 -10.87 31.45
CA ASN A 413 17.20 -10.50 30.31
C ASN A 413 17.26 -11.53 29.20
N PHE A 414 16.80 -12.77 29.41
CA PHE A 414 16.91 -13.86 28.42
C PHE A 414 15.57 -14.55 28.17
N SER A 415 15.30 -14.81 26.91
CA SER A 415 14.20 -15.65 26.44
C SER A 415 14.75 -16.83 25.65
N PHE A 416 14.11 -18.00 25.75
CA PHE A 416 14.56 -19.23 25.06
C PHE A 416 13.49 -19.67 24.08
N LEU A 417 13.92 -19.98 22.84
CA LEU A 417 13.09 -20.44 21.73
C LEU A 417 13.32 -21.92 21.47
#